data_16a5c7d0aabc4d91d7747263ab99350f
#
_entry.id   16a5c7d0aabc4d91d7747263ab99350f
#
_cell.length_a   1.000
_cell.length_b   1.000
_cell.length_c   1.000
_cell.angle_alpha   90.00
_cell.angle_beta   90.00
_cell.angle_gamma   90.00
#
_symmetry.space_group_name_H-M   'P 1'
#
loop_
_entity.id
_entity.type
_entity.pdbx_description
1 polymer ?
#
loop_
_entity_poly.entity_id
_entity_poly.type
_entity_poly.pdbx_seq_one_letter_code
_entity_poly.pdbx_strand_id
1 'polypeptide(L)'
;MYEVNNDLNGLLLRDVKWSIKTAGPSPDNNNRTEIFLLGCKKAMLGNPCKGCFNSSTWDASKAEFSHDPIKMAKHINEFAPNKYITIGGGEPTDQIDNLIILCKELKKYKFHIMVYTHLELMKYIGKGLVFNSALTPESIFRDKLRKLAQIVDIIVDGEYKQDERLWDGKKEDGLLSSVGSGNQIIWNTKKKHGFAMKDIDRMFLTNSNDLQYILKDLECKTYFIG
;
A
#
# COMPACT_ATOMS: atom_id res chain seq x y z
N MET A 1 -15.70 17.21 -12.81
CA MET A 1 -14.85 16.36 -13.68
C MET A 1 -13.43 16.91 -13.58
N TYR A 2 -12.45 16.15 -13.06
CA TYR A 2 -11.07 16.63 -13.04
C TYR A 2 -10.44 16.43 -14.42
N GLU A 3 -9.56 17.37 -14.81
CA GLU A 3 -8.90 17.29 -16.10
C GLU A 3 -7.94 16.10 -16.14
N VAL A 4 -8.04 15.34 -17.18
CA VAL A 4 -7.15 14.23 -17.51
C VAL A 4 -6.03 14.78 -18.37
N ASN A 5 -4.79 14.55 -17.95
CA ASN A 5 -3.62 14.94 -18.74
C ASN A 5 -3.23 13.77 -19.65
N ASN A 6 -3.20 14.00 -20.97
CA ASN A 6 -2.79 13.01 -21.95
C ASN A 6 -1.27 12.75 -21.95
N ASP A 7 -0.49 13.52 -21.18
CA ASP A 7 0.92 13.25 -20.94
C ASP A 7 1.07 12.09 -19.95
N LEU A 8 1.70 11.00 -20.36
CA LEU A 8 1.94 9.81 -19.51
C LEU A 8 2.85 10.06 -18.29
N ASN A 9 3.13 11.32 -17.97
CA ASN A 9 3.92 11.73 -16.81
C ASN A 9 3.13 11.75 -15.48
N GLY A 10 1.82 11.49 -15.50
CA GLY A 10 0.96 11.42 -14.32
C GLY A 10 0.83 10.00 -13.76
N LEU A 11 -0.10 9.83 -12.82
CA LEU A 11 -0.47 8.52 -12.27
C LEU A 11 -1.28 7.72 -13.30
N LEU A 12 -0.87 6.49 -13.52
CA LEU A 12 -1.63 5.52 -14.30
C LEU A 12 -2.62 4.82 -13.35
N LEU A 13 -3.89 5.02 -13.60
CA LEU A 13 -4.98 4.59 -12.73
C LEU A 13 -5.88 3.58 -13.44
N ARG A 14 -6.24 2.51 -12.75
CA ARG A 14 -7.28 1.58 -13.19
C ARG A 14 -8.67 2.03 -12.73
N ASP A 15 -8.79 2.30 -11.42
CA ASP A 15 -10.09 2.54 -10.80
C ASP A 15 -9.95 3.19 -9.42
N VAL A 16 -11.00 3.86 -8.95
CA VAL A 16 -11.17 4.28 -7.57
C VAL A 16 -12.50 3.72 -7.06
N LYS A 17 -12.42 2.87 -6.04
CA LYS A 17 -13.61 2.27 -5.42
C LYS A 17 -13.89 2.92 -4.07
N TRP A 18 -15.10 3.40 -3.90
CA TRP A 18 -15.55 4.06 -2.70
C TRP A 18 -16.13 3.06 -1.69
N SER A 19 -15.86 3.24 -0.40
CA SER A 19 -16.46 2.44 0.69
C SER A 19 -16.22 0.93 0.61
N ILE A 20 -14.99 0.48 0.39
CA ILE A 20 -14.65 -0.94 0.37
C ILE A 20 -14.34 -1.43 1.79
N LYS A 21 -15.10 -2.42 2.26
CA LYS A 21 -14.98 -2.98 3.63
C LYS A 21 -13.71 -3.76 3.89
N THR A 22 -13.09 -4.34 2.88
CA THR A 22 -11.93 -5.22 3.01
C THR A 22 -10.60 -4.55 2.68
N ALA A 23 -10.61 -3.25 2.45
CA ALA A 23 -9.43 -2.50 2.01
C ALA A 23 -8.50 -2.05 3.16
N GLY A 24 -8.68 -2.57 4.36
CA GLY A 24 -7.84 -2.30 5.53
C GLY A 24 -8.59 -1.67 6.71
N PRO A 25 -7.88 -1.43 7.83
CA PRO A 25 -8.51 -0.95 9.06
C PRO A 25 -9.02 0.48 8.94
N SER A 26 -10.21 0.72 9.46
CA SER A 26 -10.84 2.02 9.58
C SER A 26 -11.87 2.00 10.71
N PRO A 27 -12.02 3.07 11.50
CA PRO A 27 -13.05 3.15 12.54
C PRO A 27 -14.48 3.16 11.96
N ASP A 28 -14.64 3.43 10.66
CA ASP A 28 -15.92 3.48 9.96
C ASP A 28 -16.26 2.12 9.35
N ASN A 29 -16.51 1.11 10.20
CA ASN A 29 -16.85 -0.27 9.81
C ASN A 29 -15.90 -0.86 8.74
N ASN A 30 -14.62 -0.52 8.81
CA ASN A 30 -13.56 -0.91 7.87
C ASN A 30 -13.74 -0.39 6.44
N ASN A 31 -14.61 0.58 6.23
CA ASN A 31 -14.77 1.20 4.93
C ASN A 31 -13.57 2.10 4.60
N ARG A 32 -12.97 1.89 3.44
CA ARG A 32 -11.90 2.72 2.91
C ARG A 32 -12.17 3.00 1.43
N THR A 33 -11.67 4.14 0.95
CA THR A 33 -11.55 4.36 -0.48
C THR A 33 -10.33 3.61 -0.98
N GLU A 34 -10.47 2.79 -2.00
CA GLU A 34 -9.37 2.02 -2.59
C GLU A 34 -9.01 2.56 -3.97
N ILE A 35 -7.73 2.87 -4.17
CA ILE A 35 -7.15 3.36 -5.41
C ILE A 35 -6.36 2.23 -6.06
N PHE A 36 -6.76 1.82 -7.25
CA PHE A 36 -6.09 0.79 -8.04
C PHE A 36 -5.24 1.44 -9.12
N LEU A 37 -3.92 1.43 -8.93
CA LEU A 37 -2.96 1.90 -9.92
C LEU A 37 -2.75 0.85 -11.01
N LEU A 38 -2.39 1.27 -12.23
CA LEU A 38 -2.01 0.40 -13.34
C LEU A 38 -0.49 0.26 -13.42
N GLY A 39 -0.06 -0.92 -13.85
CA GLY A 39 1.34 -1.25 -14.05
C GLY A 39 1.95 -2.00 -12.88
N CYS A 40 2.63 -3.10 -13.20
CA CYS A 40 3.49 -3.86 -12.30
C CYS A 40 4.68 -4.37 -13.09
N LYS A 41 5.84 -3.73 -12.96
CA LYS A 41 7.07 -4.11 -13.70
C LYS A 41 7.45 -5.56 -13.46
N LYS A 42 7.32 -6.04 -12.23
CA LYS A 42 7.57 -7.45 -11.88
C LYS A 42 6.73 -8.41 -12.73
N ALA A 43 5.45 -8.12 -12.88
CA ALA A 43 4.54 -8.94 -13.69
C ALA A 43 4.81 -8.79 -15.19
N MET A 44 5.05 -7.55 -15.66
CA MET A 44 5.36 -7.27 -17.08
C MET A 44 6.68 -7.93 -17.54
N LEU A 45 7.63 -8.15 -16.63
CA LEU A 45 8.87 -8.88 -16.87
C LEU A 45 8.71 -10.42 -16.77
N GLY A 46 7.48 -10.92 -16.67
CA GLY A 46 7.18 -12.35 -16.66
C GLY A 46 7.32 -13.04 -15.31
N ASN A 47 7.47 -12.30 -14.22
CA ASN A 47 7.60 -12.84 -12.87
C ASN A 47 6.52 -12.31 -11.91
N PRO A 48 5.22 -12.47 -12.20
CA PRO A 48 4.15 -12.01 -11.34
C PRO A 48 4.09 -12.80 -10.03
N CYS A 49 3.49 -12.19 -8.99
CA CYS A 49 3.10 -12.93 -7.80
C CYS A 49 2.08 -14.01 -8.18
N LYS A 50 2.36 -15.26 -7.79
CA LYS A 50 1.46 -16.40 -8.08
C LYS A 50 0.12 -16.19 -7.38
N GLY A 51 -0.97 -16.17 -8.17
CA GLY A 51 -2.32 -15.97 -7.67
C GLY A 51 -2.66 -14.53 -7.27
N CYS A 52 -1.93 -13.54 -7.78
CA CYS A 52 -2.17 -12.13 -7.50
C CYS A 52 -3.65 -11.74 -7.73
N PHE A 53 -4.26 -11.10 -6.72
CA PHE A 53 -5.66 -10.67 -6.78
C PHE A 53 -5.92 -9.58 -7.84
N ASN A 54 -4.89 -8.80 -8.16
CA ASN A 54 -5.00 -7.63 -9.02
C ASN A 54 -4.35 -7.84 -10.40
N SER A 55 -4.40 -9.07 -10.93
CA SER A 55 -3.78 -9.40 -12.23
C SER A 55 -4.26 -8.52 -13.38
N SER A 56 -5.50 -8.01 -13.33
CA SER A 56 -6.05 -7.08 -14.33
C SER A 56 -5.36 -5.70 -14.36
N THR A 57 -4.57 -5.37 -13.34
CA THR A 57 -3.87 -4.08 -13.22
C THR A 57 -2.38 -4.14 -13.59
N TRP A 58 -1.86 -5.29 -14.03
CA TRP A 58 -0.42 -5.44 -14.31
C TRP A 58 0.08 -4.61 -15.48
N ASP A 59 -0.76 -4.48 -16.51
CA ASP A 59 -0.38 -3.90 -17.79
C ASP A 59 -0.61 -2.40 -17.82
N ALA A 60 0.48 -1.65 -17.74
CA ALA A 60 0.46 -0.19 -17.78
C ALA A 60 -0.01 0.37 -19.13
N SER A 61 0.14 -0.41 -20.25
CA SER A 61 -0.30 0.03 -21.58
C SER A 61 -1.81 0.13 -21.74
N LYS A 62 -2.57 -0.42 -20.78
CA LYS A 62 -4.04 -0.29 -20.71
C LYS A 62 -4.50 1.06 -20.15
N ALA A 63 -3.58 1.92 -19.73
CA ALA A 63 -3.93 3.27 -19.35
C ALA A 63 -4.26 4.10 -20.60
N GLU A 64 -5.49 4.55 -20.72
CA GLU A 64 -5.92 5.43 -21.81
C GLU A 64 -5.35 6.85 -21.62
N PHE A 65 -5.08 7.23 -20.37
CA PHE A 65 -4.57 8.54 -19.98
C PHE A 65 -3.90 8.49 -18.60
N SER A 66 -3.17 9.53 -18.26
CA SER A 66 -2.59 9.71 -16.94
C SER A 66 -3.31 10.79 -16.14
N HIS A 67 -3.23 10.70 -14.83
CA HIS A 67 -3.90 11.60 -13.90
C HIS A 67 -2.89 12.48 -13.16
N ASP A 68 -3.13 13.79 -13.14
CA ASP A 68 -2.39 14.69 -12.25
C ASP A 68 -2.65 14.31 -10.79
N PRO A 69 -1.62 13.97 -10.00
CA PRO A 69 -1.80 13.49 -8.63
C PRO A 69 -2.39 14.54 -7.68
N ILE A 70 -2.19 15.83 -7.94
CA ILE A 70 -2.74 16.92 -7.11
C ILE A 70 -4.23 17.07 -7.39
N LYS A 71 -4.62 17.10 -8.67
CA LYS A 71 -6.04 17.17 -9.08
C LYS A 71 -6.78 15.93 -8.60
N MET A 72 -6.15 14.76 -8.68
CA MET A 72 -6.71 13.51 -8.17
C MET A 72 -6.95 13.56 -6.65
N ALA A 73 -5.98 14.05 -5.87
CA ALA A 73 -6.16 14.19 -4.42
C ALA A 73 -7.32 15.12 -4.06
N LYS A 74 -7.49 16.22 -4.80
CA LYS A 74 -8.63 17.13 -4.63
C LYS A 74 -9.95 16.43 -4.93
N HIS A 75 -10.04 15.73 -6.05
CA HIS A 75 -11.22 14.95 -6.43
C HIS A 75 -11.57 13.90 -5.36
N ILE A 76 -10.59 13.15 -4.89
CA ILE A 76 -10.79 12.17 -3.82
C ILE A 76 -11.30 12.87 -2.55
N ASN A 77 -10.78 14.05 -2.20
CA ASN A 77 -11.26 14.79 -1.04
C ASN A 77 -12.73 15.24 -1.14
N GLU A 78 -13.20 15.49 -2.35
CA GLU A 78 -14.59 15.90 -2.62
C GLU A 78 -15.57 14.71 -2.52
N PHE A 79 -15.16 13.50 -2.94
CA PHE A 79 -16.06 12.36 -3.11
C PHE A 79 -15.85 11.22 -2.13
N ALA A 80 -14.69 11.14 -1.43
CA ALA A 80 -14.45 10.08 -0.47
C ALA A 80 -15.41 10.16 0.72
N PRO A 81 -16.09 9.07 1.07
CA PRO A 81 -17.08 9.05 2.15
C PRO A 81 -16.48 9.25 3.54
N ASN A 82 -15.17 9.02 3.65
CA ASN A 82 -14.39 9.17 4.89
C ASN A 82 -12.93 9.53 4.57
N LYS A 83 -12.08 9.62 5.59
CA LYS A 83 -10.66 10.00 5.46
C LYS A 83 -9.69 8.81 5.49
N TYR A 84 -10.11 7.64 5.02
CA TYR A 84 -9.32 6.42 4.99
C TYR A 84 -9.12 5.94 3.55
N ILE A 85 -7.85 5.84 3.12
CA ILE A 85 -7.47 5.46 1.75
C ILE A 85 -6.52 4.28 1.77
N THR A 86 -6.75 3.35 0.85
CA THR A 86 -5.83 2.27 0.50
C THR A 86 -5.38 2.45 -0.94
N ILE A 87 -4.09 2.32 -1.19
CA ILE A 87 -3.49 2.40 -2.52
C ILE A 87 -2.86 1.05 -2.85
N GLY A 88 -3.34 0.45 -3.91
CA GLY A 88 -2.89 -0.84 -4.41
C GLY A 88 -3.04 -0.93 -5.92
N GLY A 89 -3.45 -2.10 -6.44
CA GLY A 89 -3.65 -2.34 -7.86
C GLY A 89 -2.50 -3.10 -8.47
N GLY A 90 -1.73 -2.52 -9.40
CA GLY A 90 -0.46 -3.02 -9.89
C GLY A 90 0.61 -2.92 -8.81
N GLU A 91 1.71 -2.26 -9.10
CA GLU A 91 2.73 -1.97 -8.09
C GLU A 91 2.82 -0.44 -7.87
N PRO A 92 2.31 0.07 -6.75
CA PRO A 92 2.32 1.52 -6.52
C PRO A 92 3.72 2.16 -6.54
N THR A 93 4.75 1.44 -6.08
CA THR A 93 6.13 1.95 -6.06
C THR A 93 6.79 2.03 -7.44
N ASP A 94 6.22 1.41 -8.47
CA ASP A 94 6.64 1.61 -9.86
C ASP A 94 6.36 3.02 -10.35
N GLN A 95 5.43 3.73 -9.70
CA GLN A 95 5.05 5.13 -9.96
C GLN A 95 5.41 6.03 -8.75
N ILE A 96 6.51 5.76 -8.07
CA ILE A 96 6.83 6.29 -6.73
C ILE A 96 6.86 7.81 -6.65
N ASP A 97 7.27 8.52 -7.71
CA ASP A 97 7.31 9.99 -7.72
C ASP A 97 5.90 10.59 -7.63
N ASN A 98 5.02 10.14 -8.49
CA ASN A 98 3.62 10.57 -8.51
C ASN A 98 2.85 10.06 -7.29
N LEU A 99 3.17 8.85 -6.80
CA LEU A 99 2.61 8.32 -5.56
C LEU A 99 2.95 9.21 -4.36
N ILE A 100 4.20 9.67 -4.25
CA ILE A 100 4.64 10.58 -3.19
C ILE A 100 3.87 11.91 -3.27
N ILE A 101 3.68 12.46 -4.47
CA ILE A 101 2.91 13.69 -4.66
C ILE A 101 1.46 13.49 -4.23
N LEU A 102 0.80 12.43 -4.71
CA LEU A 102 -0.56 12.07 -4.32
C LEU A 102 -0.70 11.96 -2.80
N CYS A 103 0.17 11.16 -2.16
CA CYS A 103 0.12 10.94 -0.72
C CYS A 103 0.33 12.23 0.08
N LYS A 104 1.26 13.12 -0.34
CA LYS A 104 1.45 14.42 0.29
C LYS A 104 0.20 15.29 0.21
N GLU A 105 -0.43 15.36 -0.96
CA GLU A 105 -1.66 16.14 -1.13
C GLU A 105 -2.81 15.56 -0.29
N LEU A 106 -3.00 14.24 -0.28
CA LEU A 106 -4.00 13.58 0.56
C LEU A 106 -3.77 13.84 2.06
N LYS A 107 -2.51 13.92 2.51
CA LYS A 107 -2.18 14.27 3.92
C LYS A 107 -2.59 15.70 4.28
N LYS A 108 -2.56 16.66 3.35
CA LYS A 108 -3.10 18.01 3.58
C LYS A 108 -4.61 17.96 3.93
N TYR A 109 -5.34 17.03 3.33
CA TYR A 109 -6.76 16.77 3.62
C TYR A 109 -6.99 15.82 4.80
N LYS A 110 -5.92 15.48 5.57
CA LYS A 110 -5.94 14.63 6.77
C LYS A 110 -6.35 13.17 6.51
N PHE A 111 -6.10 12.66 5.32
CA PHE A 111 -6.33 11.24 5.04
C PHE A 111 -5.35 10.34 5.80
N HIS A 112 -5.87 9.23 6.31
CA HIS A 112 -5.10 8.07 6.75
C HIS A 112 -4.83 7.18 5.54
N ILE A 113 -3.54 6.95 5.23
CA ILE A 113 -3.12 6.32 3.98
C ILE A 113 -2.45 4.98 4.28
N MET A 114 -2.92 3.92 3.60
CA MET A 114 -2.30 2.61 3.58
C MET A 114 -1.86 2.29 2.15
N VAL A 115 -0.66 1.73 1.98
CA VAL A 115 -0.09 1.37 0.67
C VAL A 115 0.32 -0.09 0.68
N TYR A 116 -0.01 -0.81 -0.38
CA TYR A 116 0.53 -2.15 -0.65
C TYR A 116 1.73 -2.07 -1.58
N THR A 117 2.72 -2.95 -1.36
CA THR A 117 3.84 -3.14 -2.29
C THR A 117 4.36 -4.59 -2.22
N HIS A 118 4.84 -5.12 -3.34
CA HIS A 118 5.52 -6.41 -3.34
C HIS A 118 6.98 -6.33 -2.84
N LEU A 119 7.51 -5.12 -2.67
CA LEU A 119 8.86 -4.92 -2.16
C LEU A 119 8.95 -5.40 -0.71
N GLU A 120 10.13 -5.82 -0.30
CA GLU A 120 10.46 -6.09 1.09
C GLU A 120 11.21 -4.88 1.66
N LEU A 121 10.53 -4.02 2.41
CA LEU A 121 11.10 -2.75 2.90
C LEU A 121 12.39 -2.94 3.69
N MET A 122 12.52 -4.04 4.43
CA MET A 122 13.75 -4.36 5.17
C MET A 122 14.98 -4.45 4.26
N LYS A 123 14.84 -4.86 3.01
CA LYS A 123 15.95 -4.94 2.04
C LYS A 123 16.38 -3.55 1.53
N TYR A 124 15.48 -2.59 1.56
CA TYR A 124 15.73 -1.25 1.01
C TYR A 124 16.01 -0.20 2.09
N ILE A 125 15.24 -0.20 3.16
CA ILE A 125 15.26 0.85 4.19
C ILE A 125 15.31 0.30 5.63
N GLY A 126 15.67 -0.96 5.82
CA GLY A 126 15.81 -1.59 7.13
C GLY A 126 16.88 -0.91 7.99
N LYS A 127 16.67 -0.92 9.31
CA LYS A 127 17.65 -0.41 10.28
C LYS A 127 18.93 -1.23 10.21
N GLY A 128 20.08 -0.54 10.19
CA GLY A 128 21.40 -1.17 10.17
C GLY A 128 21.96 -1.44 8.76
N LEU A 129 21.20 -1.17 7.70
CA LEU A 129 21.73 -1.24 6.35
C LEU A 129 22.75 -0.11 6.14
N VAL A 130 23.99 -0.46 5.82
CA VAL A 130 25.04 0.49 5.41
C VAL A 130 24.99 0.62 3.90
N PHE A 131 24.78 1.82 3.42
CA PHE A 131 24.72 2.10 2.00
C PHE A 131 25.87 3.02 1.59
N ASN A 132 26.45 2.74 0.43
CA ASN A 132 27.41 3.62 -0.18
C ASN A 132 26.72 4.96 -0.51
N SER A 133 27.37 6.09 -0.22
CA SER A 133 26.83 7.44 -0.42
C SER A 133 26.73 7.87 -1.90
N ALA A 134 27.16 7.02 -2.83
CA ALA A 134 27.05 7.31 -4.25
C ALA A 134 25.59 7.46 -4.69
N LEU A 135 25.31 8.48 -5.50
CA LEU A 135 24.00 8.69 -6.14
C LEU A 135 23.81 7.67 -7.27
N THR A 136 23.35 6.49 -6.91
CA THR A 136 22.94 5.45 -7.86
C THR A 136 21.43 5.44 -8.02
N PRO A 137 20.88 4.89 -9.13
CA PRO A 137 19.43 4.73 -9.27
C PRO A 137 18.79 4.02 -8.07
N GLU A 138 19.49 3.03 -7.51
CA GLU A 138 19.03 2.30 -6.34
C GLU A 138 19.01 3.16 -5.07
N SER A 139 20.05 3.99 -4.84
CA SER A 139 20.07 4.88 -3.67
C SER A 139 18.99 5.96 -3.77
N ILE A 140 18.75 6.50 -4.96
CA ILE A 140 17.67 7.45 -5.22
C ILE A 140 16.30 6.80 -4.95
N PHE A 141 16.09 5.56 -5.41
CA PHE A 141 14.86 4.84 -5.17
C PHE A 141 14.63 4.56 -3.67
N ARG A 142 15.67 4.18 -2.93
CA ARG A 142 15.60 4.00 -1.47
C ARG A 142 15.20 5.28 -0.75
N ASP A 143 15.74 6.42 -1.16
CA ASP A 143 15.37 7.71 -0.56
C ASP A 143 13.92 8.07 -0.86
N LYS A 144 13.40 7.72 -2.04
CA LYS A 144 11.98 7.86 -2.35
C LYS A 144 11.11 6.95 -1.48
N LEU A 145 11.52 5.70 -1.26
CA LEU A 145 10.80 4.79 -0.35
C LEU A 145 10.79 5.31 1.10
N ARG A 146 11.91 5.85 1.60
CA ARG A 146 11.94 6.52 2.92
C ARG A 146 10.98 7.70 2.99
N LYS A 147 10.96 8.55 1.95
CA LYS A 147 10.01 9.66 1.87
C LYS A 147 8.57 9.18 1.89
N LEU A 148 8.25 8.14 1.12
CA LEU A 148 6.92 7.53 1.13
C LEU A 148 6.54 7.04 2.53
N ALA A 149 7.43 6.27 3.18
CA ALA A 149 7.22 5.75 4.53
C ALA A 149 7.05 6.85 5.60
N GLN A 150 7.63 8.04 5.41
CA GLN A 150 7.42 9.19 6.31
C GLN A 150 6.05 9.85 6.14
N ILE A 151 5.44 9.72 4.96
CA ILE A 151 4.17 10.38 4.62
C ILE A 151 2.98 9.51 5.00
N VAL A 152 2.96 8.25 4.58
CA VAL A 152 1.83 7.32 4.76
C VAL A 152 1.75 6.80 6.20
N ASP A 153 0.66 6.17 6.57
CA ASP A 153 0.44 5.69 7.94
C ASP A 153 0.71 4.20 8.08
N ILE A 154 0.37 3.43 7.04
CA ILE A 154 0.58 1.98 6.98
C ILE A 154 1.20 1.61 5.62
N ILE A 155 2.16 0.70 5.63
CA ILE A 155 2.61 -0.01 4.44
C ILE A 155 2.46 -1.51 4.69
N VAL A 156 1.84 -2.22 3.75
CA VAL A 156 1.85 -3.69 3.69
C VAL A 156 2.85 -4.08 2.62
N ASP A 157 3.94 -4.71 3.02
CA ASP A 157 5.03 -5.06 2.13
C ASP A 157 5.20 -6.57 1.96
N GLY A 158 5.92 -6.94 0.94
CA GLY A 158 6.22 -8.31 0.60
C GLY A 158 5.33 -8.89 -0.49
N GLU A 159 5.95 -9.73 -1.29
CA GLU A 159 5.28 -10.42 -2.40
C GLU A 159 4.12 -11.28 -1.90
N TYR A 160 2.96 -11.21 -2.57
CA TYR A 160 1.87 -12.12 -2.29
C TYR A 160 2.27 -13.56 -2.61
N LYS A 161 2.05 -14.45 -1.65
CA LYS A 161 2.29 -15.90 -1.78
C LYS A 161 1.00 -16.67 -1.58
N GLN A 162 0.50 -17.28 -2.63
CA GLN A 162 -0.75 -18.03 -2.60
C GLN A 162 -0.74 -19.18 -1.58
N ASP A 163 0.42 -19.82 -1.39
CA ASP A 163 0.57 -20.95 -0.49
C ASP A 163 0.57 -20.51 1.00
N GLU A 164 0.78 -19.22 1.26
CA GLU A 164 0.70 -18.59 2.59
C GLU A 164 -0.56 -17.72 2.75
N ARG A 165 -1.57 -17.92 1.91
CA ARG A 165 -2.81 -17.15 1.92
C ARG A 165 -3.51 -17.25 3.27
N LEU A 166 -3.88 -16.09 3.84
CA LEU A 166 -4.53 -15.99 5.15
C LEU A 166 -6.05 -16.00 5.06
N TRP A 167 -6.60 -15.51 3.96
CA TRP A 167 -8.03 -15.40 3.75
C TRP A 167 -8.55 -16.53 2.87
N ASP A 168 -9.54 -17.26 3.35
CA ASP A 168 -10.17 -18.40 2.63
C ASP A 168 -11.42 -18.02 1.82
N GLY A 169 -11.78 -16.76 1.77
CA GLY A 169 -12.95 -16.25 1.04
C GLY A 169 -14.20 -16.10 1.90
N LYS A 170 -14.16 -16.45 3.18
CA LYS A 170 -15.29 -16.25 4.09
C LYS A 170 -15.37 -14.80 4.55
N LYS A 171 -16.59 -14.25 4.59
CA LYS A 171 -16.85 -12.82 4.86
C LYS A 171 -16.49 -12.36 6.28
N GLU A 172 -16.17 -13.26 7.19
CA GLU A 172 -16.04 -12.97 8.62
C GLU A 172 -14.61 -12.71 9.09
N ASP A 173 -13.62 -12.87 8.22
CA ASP A 173 -12.19 -12.80 8.60
C ASP A 173 -11.61 -11.38 8.72
N GLY A 174 -12.45 -10.36 8.83
CA GLY A 174 -12.08 -9.00 9.25
C GLY A 174 -10.74 -8.50 8.68
N LEU A 175 -9.76 -8.33 9.56
CA LEU A 175 -8.43 -7.81 9.24
C LEU A 175 -7.61 -8.72 8.33
N LEU A 176 -7.74 -10.04 8.44
CA LEU A 176 -7.01 -11.00 7.61
C LEU A 176 -7.31 -10.84 6.12
N SER A 177 -8.48 -10.28 5.79
CA SER A 177 -8.84 -9.97 4.40
C SER A 177 -8.03 -8.81 3.82
N SER A 178 -7.47 -7.93 4.65
CA SER A 178 -6.66 -6.79 4.21
C SER A 178 -5.17 -7.10 4.06
N VAL A 179 -4.74 -8.32 4.41
CA VAL A 179 -3.38 -8.82 4.18
C VAL A 179 -3.48 -10.11 3.38
N GLY A 180 -2.80 -10.16 2.24
CA GLY A 180 -2.96 -11.25 1.29
C GLY A 180 -2.37 -12.58 1.77
N SER A 181 -1.17 -12.56 2.38
CA SER A 181 -0.42 -13.76 2.77
C SER A 181 0.43 -13.57 4.03
N GLY A 182 0.73 -14.69 4.71
CA GLY A 182 1.37 -14.70 6.02
C GLY A 182 2.80 -14.18 6.07
N ASN A 183 3.51 -14.16 4.94
CA ASN A 183 4.86 -13.61 4.83
C ASN A 183 4.89 -12.08 4.79
N GLN A 184 3.76 -11.43 4.48
CA GLN A 184 3.71 -9.97 4.39
C GLN A 184 3.86 -9.33 5.76
N ILE A 185 4.48 -8.14 5.79
CA ILE A 185 4.68 -7.35 7.00
C ILE A 185 3.80 -6.11 6.92
N ILE A 186 3.09 -5.85 8.01
CA ILE A 186 2.35 -4.59 8.20
C ILE A 186 3.24 -3.63 8.96
N TRP A 187 3.58 -2.51 8.37
CA TRP A 187 4.37 -1.45 8.96
C TRP A 187 3.49 -0.32 9.48
N ASN A 188 3.59 -0.05 10.78
CA ASN A 188 3.17 1.24 11.31
C ASN A 188 4.32 2.22 11.09
N THR A 189 4.21 3.04 10.06
CA THR A 189 5.30 3.92 9.64
C THR A 189 5.59 5.03 10.65
N LYS A 190 4.58 5.47 11.41
CA LYS A 190 4.74 6.51 12.46
C LYS A 190 5.55 5.99 13.64
N LYS A 191 5.43 4.71 13.97
CA LYS A 191 6.21 4.06 15.02
C LYS A 191 7.49 3.41 14.48
N LYS A 192 7.67 3.37 13.15
CA LYS A 192 8.81 2.78 12.45
C LYS A 192 9.04 1.29 12.74
N HIS A 193 8.00 0.55 13.06
CA HIS A 193 8.07 -0.88 13.25
C HIS A 193 6.98 -1.64 12.49
N GLY A 194 7.22 -2.91 12.22
CA GLY A 194 6.34 -3.78 11.47
C GLY A 194 6.19 -5.15 12.12
N PHE A 195 5.14 -5.85 11.73
CA PHE A 195 4.78 -7.17 12.21
C PHE A 195 4.53 -8.10 11.04
N ALA A 196 5.11 -9.29 11.05
CA ALA A 196 4.76 -10.33 10.10
C ALA A 196 3.42 -10.96 10.49
N MET A 197 2.51 -11.09 9.54
CA MET A 197 1.16 -11.62 9.82
C MET A 197 1.16 -13.06 10.32
N LYS A 198 2.12 -13.88 9.90
CA LYS A 198 2.27 -15.26 10.40
C LYS A 198 2.59 -15.34 11.90
N ASP A 199 3.14 -14.26 12.47
CA ASP A 199 3.53 -14.20 13.89
C ASP A 199 2.38 -13.66 14.77
N ILE A 200 1.25 -13.29 14.17
CA ILE A 200 0.06 -12.83 14.87
C ILE A 200 -0.90 -14.00 15.08
N ASP A 201 -1.28 -14.26 16.33
CA ASP A 201 -2.24 -15.32 16.64
C ASP A 201 -3.60 -14.98 16.05
N ARG A 202 -4.14 -15.90 15.22
CA ARG A 202 -5.42 -15.72 14.52
C ARG A 202 -6.60 -15.48 15.46
N MET A 203 -6.52 -15.95 16.71
CA MET A 203 -7.61 -15.83 17.68
C MET A 203 -7.91 -14.38 18.10
N PHE A 204 -6.98 -13.44 17.86
CA PHE A 204 -7.13 -12.04 18.23
C PHE A 204 -7.58 -11.13 17.07
N LEU A 205 -7.77 -11.67 15.87
CA LEU A 205 -7.99 -10.88 14.65
C LEU A 205 -9.44 -10.77 14.19
N THR A 206 -10.39 -11.01 15.09
CA THR A 206 -11.82 -11.01 14.75
C THR A 206 -12.42 -9.62 14.52
N ASN A 207 -11.66 -8.55 14.84
CA ASN A 207 -12.18 -7.20 14.74
C ASN A 207 -11.10 -6.22 14.25
N SER A 208 -11.37 -5.45 13.21
CA SER A 208 -10.41 -4.50 12.60
C SER A 208 -10.04 -3.33 13.49
N ASN A 209 -10.84 -3.00 14.51
CA ASN A 209 -10.45 -2.09 15.57
C ASN A 209 -9.24 -2.62 16.34
N ASP A 210 -9.04 -3.93 16.34
CA ASP A 210 -7.94 -4.60 17.03
C ASP A 210 -6.58 -4.34 16.37
N LEU A 211 -6.51 -3.98 15.07
CA LEU A 211 -5.22 -3.62 14.47
C LEU A 211 -4.58 -2.42 15.15
N GLN A 212 -5.36 -1.44 15.56
CA GLN A 212 -4.83 -0.30 16.30
C GLN A 212 -4.32 -0.72 17.70
N TYR A 213 -4.97 -1.72 18.33
CA TYR A 213 -4.52 -2.29 19.61
C TYR A 213 -3.33 -3.22 19.41
N ILE A 214 -3.39 -4.12 18.43
CA ILE A 214 -2.31 -5.06 18.09
C ILE A 214 -1.01 -4.31 17.75
N LEU A 215 -1.09 -3.24 16.96
CA LEU A 215 0.06 -2.38 16.68
C LEU A 215 0.55 -1.59 17.92
N LYS A 216 -0.21 -1.60 19.02
CA LYS A 216 0.13 -0.88 20.25
C LYS A 216 0.84 -1.73 21.30
N ASP A 217 0.52 -3.02 21.40
CA ASP A 217 0.85 -3.84 22.57
C ASP A 217 1.58 -5.17 22.29
N LEU A 218 1.89 -5.54 21.05
CA LEU A 218 2.54 -6.82 20.77
C LEU A 218 4.07 -6.77 20.92
N GLU A 219 4.58 -7.64 21.79
CA GLU A 219 5.99 -8.07 21.86
C GLU A 219 6.38 -9.06 20.73
N CYS A 220 5.70 -9.02 19.59
CA CYS A 220 6.03 -9.83 18.43
C CYS A 220 7.40 -9.44 17.88
N LYS A 221 8.03 -10.34 17.11
CA LYS A 221 9.26 -10.04 16.37
C LYS A 221 9.11 -8.72 15.62
N THR A 222 9.73 -7.68 16.15
CA THR A 222 9.57 -6.33 15.67
C THR A 222 10.68 -6.02 14.67
N TYR A 223 10.29 -5.61 13.47
CA TYR A 223 11.19 -5.13 12.43
C TYR A 223 11.24 -3.61 12.50
N PHE A 224 12.37 -3.00 12.17
CA PHE A 224 12.54 -1.55 12.21
C PHE A 224 12.97 -1.01 10.85
N ILE A 225 12.37 0.08 10.42
CA ILE A 225 12.80 0.88 9.27
C ILE A 225 13.48 2.16 9.75
N GLY A 226 14.56 2.51 9.06
CA GLY A 226 15.40 3.68 9.39
C GLY A 226 14.80 5.02 8.97
#